data_0f5cde464386a1d666b9746cee0eb5de
#
_entry.id   0f5cde464386a1d666b9746cee0eb5de
#
_cell.length_a   1.000
_cell.length_b   1.000
_cell.length_c   1.000
_cell.angle_alpha   90.00
_cell.angle_beta   90.00
_cell.angle_gamma   90.00
#
_symmetry.space_group_name_H-M   'P 1'
#
loop_
_entity.id
_entity.type
_entity.pdbx_description
1 polymer ?
#
loop_
_entity_poly.entity_id
_entity_poly.type
_entity_poly.pdbx_seq_one_letter_code
_entity_poly.pdbx_strand_id
1 'polypeptide(L)'
;MRLLVYGAGVTGSLFSARLHEAGHDVSLLARGERLAALRRDGVQLAQGDSPAARRVPVPVVEHPADGYDVIAVFVRAHQVDAVLEPLAGLEGDVVFLLNWAGGPEPLGAVIGPGRVLLGFPTAAGTMDGDVVRYRAANALTRRRWPTIRTRSAA
;
A
#
# COMPACT_ATOMS: atom_id res chain seq x y z
N MET A 1 -1.93 14.97 3.91
CA MET A 1 -1.50 14.06 2.84
C MET A 1 -2.47 12.90 2.81
N ARG A 2 -3.11 12.70 1.69
CA ARG A 2 -4.11 11.66 1.46
C ARG A 2 -3.49 10.49 0.70
N LEU A 3 -3.61 9.30 1.25
CA LEU A 3 -2.90 8.10 0.78
C LEU A 3 -3.89 7.06 0.27
N LEU A 4 -3.60 6.46 -0.88
CA LEU A 4 -4.25 5.24 -1.33
C LEU A 4 -3.29 4.06 -1.19
N VAL A 5 -3.69 3.03 -0.47
CA VAL A 5 -3.03 1.73 -0.49
C VAL A 5 -3.71 0.86 -1.54
N TYR A 6 -3.05 0.60 -2.64
CA TYR A 6 -3.55 -0.19 -3.76
C TYR A 6 -3.13 -1.65 -3.61
N GLY A 7 -4.07 -2.49 -3.18
CA GLY A 7 -3.86 -3.92 -2.95
C GLY A 7 -3.99 -4.33 -1.49
N ALA A 8 -5.07 -5.06 -1.17
CA ALA A 8 -5.44 -5.49 0.17
C ALA A 8 -4.91 -6.89 0.54
N GLY A 9 -3.72 -7.23 0.05
CA GLY A 9 -2.97 -8.42 0.47
C GLY A 9 -2.34 -8.23 1.85
N VAL A 10 -1.45 -9.16 2.24
CA VAL A 10 -0.77 -9.13 3.54
C VAL A 10 -0.08 -7.79 3.80
N THR A 11 0.80 -7.39 2.89
CA THR A 11 1.63 -6.19 3.08
C THR A 11 0.81 -4.91 2.99
N GLY A 12 -0.08 -4.78 1.99
CA GLY A 12 -0.93 -3.61 1.87
C GLY A 12 -1.89 -3.44 3.04
N SER A 13 -2.50 -4.52 3.53
CA SER A 13 -3.33 -4.46 4.75
C SER A 13 -2.53 -4.05 5.99
N LEU A 14 -1.32 -4.57 6.15
CA LEU A 14 -0.45 -4.20 7.27
C LEU A 14 -0.06 -2.71 7.22
N PHE A 15 0.39 -2.24 6.04
CA PHE A 15 0.80 -0.85 5.87
C PHE A 15 -0.37 0.12 6.02
N SER A 16 -1.54 -0.18 5.43
CA SER A 16 -2.73 0.66 5.59
C SER A 16 -3.16 0.80 7.05
N ALA A 17 -3.12 -0.30 7.81
CA ALA A 17 -3.44 -0.28 9.23
C ALA A 17 -2.44 0.55 10.03
N ARG A 18 -1.13 0.42 9.77
CA ARG A 18 -0.09 1.20 10.45
C ARG A 18 -0.16 2.69 10.14
N LEU A 19 -0.43 3.03 8.88
CA LEU A 19 -0.61 4.43 8.47
C LEU A 19 -1.86 5.03 9.12
N HIS A 20 -2.96 4.28 9.16
CA HIS A 20 -4.19 4.71 9.82
C HIS A 20 -4.00 4.94 11.32
N GLU A 21 -3.31 4.02 12.02
CA GLU A 21 -2.97 4.15 13.44
C GLU A 21 -2.03 5.32 13.73
N ALA A 22 -1.19 5.68 12.77
CA ALA A 22 -0.33 6.86 12.85
C ALA A 22 -1.06 8.18 12.56
N GLY A 23 -2.37 8.15 12.30
CA GLY A 23 -3.20 9.33 12.07
C GLY A 23 -3.16 9.87 10.65
N HIS A 24 -2.69 9.09 9.67
CA HIS A 24 -2.73 9.49 8.26
C HIS A 24 -4.12 9.27 7.66
N ASP A 25 -4.49 10.13 6.72
CA ASP A 25 -5.67 9.96 5.86
C ASP A 25 -5.35 8.89 4.82
N VAL A 26 -5.78 7.65 5.09
CA VAL A 26 -5.47 6.49 4.25
C VAL A 26 -6.74 5.73 3.88
N SER A 27 -6.83 5.35 2.60
CA SER A 27 -7.84 4.43 2.07
C SER A 27 -7.17 3.15 1.58
N LEU A 28 -7.78 2.00 1.84
CA LEU A 28 -7.35 0.69 1.35
C LEU A 28 -8.22 0.24 0.20
N LEU A 29 -7.66 0.05 -0.99
CA LEU A 29 -8.39 -0.47 -2.13
C LEU A 29 -8.47 -1.99 -2.08
N ALA A 30 -9.70 -2.51 -2.09
CA ALA A 30 -9.99 -3.94 -2.10
C ALA A 30 -11.14 -4.26 -3.05
N ARG A 31 -11.25 -5.52 -3.48
CA ARG A 31 -12.32 -5.99 -4.38
C ARG A 31 -12.88 -7.33 -3.90
N GLY A 32 -14.08 -7.67 -4.39
CA GLY A 32 -14.71 -8.98 -4.17
C GLY A 32 -14.87 -9.35 -2.70
N GLU A 33 -14.62 -10.60 -2.36
CA GLU A 33 -14.76 -11.14 -1.00
C GLU A 33 -13.88 -10.40 0.02
N ARG A 34 -12.67 -10.03 -0.37
CA ARG A 34 -11.77 -9.27 0.52
C ARG A 34 -12.33 -7.89 0.88
N LEU A 35 -13.00 -7.22 -0.06
CA LEU A 35 -13.69 -5.96 0.21
C LEU A 35 -14.82 -6.15 1.22
N ALA A 36 -15.65 -7.19 1.03
CA ALA A 36 -16.74 -7.50 1.93
C ALA A 36 -16.25 -7.80 3.36
N ALA A 37 -15.20 -8.62 3.48
CA ALA A 37 -14.60 -8.95 4.77
C ALA A 37 -14.02 -7.70 5.46
N LEU A 38 -13.29 -6.86 4.74
CA LEU A 38 -12.70 -5.64 5.29
C LEU A 38 -13.76 -4.60 5.71
N ARG A 39 -14.87 -4.49 4.98
CA ARG A 39 -15.98 -3.61 5.36
C ARG A 39 -16.67 -4.07 6.64
N ARG A 40 -16.82 -5.38 6.81
CA ARG A 40 -17.46 -5.98 8.00
C ARG A 40 -16.54 -5.94 9.22
N ASP A 41 -15.30 -6.39 9.07
CA ASP A 41 -14.42 -6.70 10.19
C ASP A 41 -13.23 -5.74 10.32
N GLY A 42 -13.02 -4.84 9.36
CA GLY A 42 -11.81 -4.02 9.28
C GLY A 42 -10.57 -4.86 8.96
N VAL A 43 -9.39 -4.27 9.07
CA VAL A 43 -8.13 -5.00 8.94
C VAL A 43 -7.85 -5.74 10.25
N GLN A 44 -7.78 -7.07 10.18
CA GLN A 44 -7.44 -7.91 11.32
C GLN A 44 -5.95 -8.19 11.33
N LEU A 45 -5.25 -7.82 12.41
CA LEU A 45 -3.79 -7.98 12.56
C LEU A 45 -3.46 -8.82 13.77
N ALA A 46 -2.64 -9.86 13.59
CA ALA A 46 -2.04 -10.64 14.68
C ALA A 46 -0.50 -10.63 14.53
N GLN A 47 0.19 -10.42 15.65
CA GLN A 47 1.66 -10.42 15.66
C GLN A 47 2.19 -11.81 15.99
N GLY A 48 3.03 -12.36 15.11
CA GLY A 48 3.60 -13.69 15.28
C GLY A 48 2.51 -14.76 15.42
N ASP A 49 2.67 -15.61 16.41
CA ASP A 49 1.77 -16.71 16.70
C ASP A 49 0.67 -16.35 17.73
N SER A 50 0.49 -15.06 18.02
CA SER A 50 -0.55 -14.60 18.94
C SER A 50 -1.93 -15.11 18.49
N PRO A 51 -2.72 -15.72 19.37
CA PRO A 51 -4.09 -16.12 19.06
C PRO A 51 -5.02 -14.91 18.93
N ALA A 52 -4.66 -13.78 19.53
CA ALA A 52 -5.47 -12.57 19.50
C ALA A 52 -5.17 -11.73 18.25
N ALA A 53 -6.19 -11.51 17.45
CA ALA A 53 -6.16 -10.51 16.39
C ALA A 53 -6.76 -9.20 16.91
N ARG A 54 -6.18 -8.08 16.49
CA ARG A 54 -6.75 -6.75 16.75
C ARG A 54 -7.35 -6.18 15.45
N ARG A 55 -8.46 -5.50 15.60
CA ARG A 55 -9.15 -4.83 14.51
C ARG A 55 -8.61 -3.40 14.32
N VAL A 56 -8.35 -3.02 13.06
CA VAL A 56 -8.05 -1.64 12.67
C VAL A 56 -9.09 -1.18 11.64
N PRO A 57 -9.87 -0.14 11.92
CA PRO A 57 -10.98 0.29 11.05
C PRO A 57 -10.47 1.20 9.92
N VAL A 58 -9.62 0.68 9.07
CA VAL A 58 -9.12 1.41 7.90
C VAL A 58 -10.28 1.66 6.93
N PRO A 59 -10.47 2.88 6.41
CA PRO A 59 -11.41 3.15 5.32
C PRO A 59 -11.11 2.28 4.09
N VAL A 60 -12.13 1.59 3.56
CA VAL A 60 -11.98 0.66 2.44
C VAL A 60 -12.79 1.14 1.24
N VAL A 61 -12.13 1.19 0.08
CA VAL A 61 -12.73 1.62 -1.18
C VAL A 61 -12.65 0.52 -2.22
N GLU A 62 -13.64 0.44 -3.10
CA GLU A 62 -13.68 -0.47 -4.24
C GLU A 62 -13.09 0.17 -5.49
N HIS A 63 -13.37 1.46 -5.62
CA HIS A 63 -12.85 2.31 -6.69
C HIS A 63 -12.12 3.49 -6.04
N PRO A 64 -10.94 3.86 -6.53
CA PRO A 64 -10.25 5.04 -6.04
C PRO A 64 -11.04 6.31 -6.43
N ALA A 65 -11.07 7.28 -5.54
CA ALA A 65 -11.50 8.64 -5.86
C ALA A 65 -10.29 9.46 -6.33
N ASP A 66 -10.52 10.66 -6.82
CA ASP A 66 -9.46 11.62 -7.12
C ASP A 66 -8.89 12.28 -5.87
N GLY A 67 -7.73 12.92 -6.03
CA GLY A 67 -7.12 13.74 -4.99
C GLY A 67 -6.29 12.98 -3.95
N TYR A 68 -5.70 11.85 -4.31
CA TYR A 68 -4.64 11.23 -3.53
C TYR A 68 -3.29 11.91 -3.83
N ASP A 69 -2.55 12.23 -2.78
CA ASP A 69 -1.18 12.75 -2.91
C ASP A 69 -0.19 11.63 -3.26
N VAL A 70 -0.40 10.45 -2.68
CA VAL A 70 0.45 9.27 -2.87
C VAL A 70 -0.40 8.00 -2.99
N ILE A 71 -0.04 7.18 -3.96
CA ILE A 71 -0.62 5.86 -4.21
C ILE A 71 0.45 4.80 -3.95
N ALA A 72 0.32 4.07 -2.85
CA ALA A 72 1.24 2.99 -2.47
C ALA A 72 0.74 1.65 -3.02
N VAL A 73 1.45 1.08 -4.00
CA VAL A 73 1.04 -0.12 -4.73
C VAL A 73 1.69 -1.37 -4.13
N PHE A 74 0.85 -2.29 -3.65
CA PHE A 74 1.24 -3.57 -3.06
C PHE A 74 0.65 -4.73 -3.84
N VAL A 75 1.08 -4.90 -5.08
CA VAL A 75 0.70 -6.02 -5.94
C VAL A 75 1.90 -6.95 -6.16
N ARG A 76 1.66 -8.14 -6.68
CA ARG A 76 2.75 -9.03 -7.10
C ARG A 76 3.28 -8.59 -8.47
N ALA A 77 4.54 -8.90 -8.78
CA ALA A 77 5.18 -8.48 -10.03
C ALA A 77 4.36 -8.86 -11.28
N HIS A 78 3.77 -10.06 -11.31
CA HIS A 78 2.92 -10.51 -12.43
C HIS A 78 1.56 -9.81 -12.54
N GLN A 79 1.21 -8.98 -11.59
CA GLN A 79 -0.04 -8.20 -11.57
C GLN A 79 0.19 -6.74 -11.98
N VAL A 80 1.44 -6.33 -12.16
CA VAL A 80 1.80 -4.93 -12.42
C VAL A 80 1.11 -4.41 -13.68
N ASP A 81 1.19 -5.13 -14.78
CA ASP A 81 0.63 -4.68 -16.07
C ASP A 81 -0.88 -4.41 -15.99
N ALA A 82 -1.61 -5.21 -15.18
CA ALA A 82 -3.06 -5.06 -15.01
C ALA A 82 -3.47 -3.83 -14.19
N VAL A 83 -2.52 -3.18 -13.52
CA VAL A 83 -2.82 -2.01 -12.67
C VAL A 83 -2.28 -0.71 -13.25
N LEU A 84 -1.49 -0.75 -14.33
CA LEU A 84 -0.86 0.45 -14.90
C LEU A 84 -1.88 1.46 -15.44
N GLU A 85 -2.81 1.02 -16.30
CA GLU A 85 -3.85 1.90 -16.83
C GLU A 85 -4.74 2.52 -15.76
N PRO A 86 -5.30 1.73 -14.80
CA PRO A 86 -6.03 2.30 -13.67
C PRO A 86 -5.22 3.32 -12.87
N LEU A 87 -3.91 3.11 -12.70
CA LEU A 87 -3.04 4.03 -11.97
C LEU A 87 -2.71 5.30 -12.77
N ALA A 88 -2.61 5.19 -14.09
CA ALA A 88 -2.38 6.33 -14.98
C ALA A 88 -3.53 7.35 -14.93
N GLY A 89 -4.76 6.87 -14.71
CA GLY A 89 -5.95 7.71 -14.58
C GLY A 89 -6.06 8.43 -13.23
N LEU A 90 -5.19 8.15 -12.25
CA LEU A 90 -5.19 8.79 -10.95
C LEU A 90 -4.13 9.88 -10.88
N GLU A 91 -4.39 10.91 -10.08
CA GLU A 91 -3.40 11.93 -9.72
C GLU A 91 -2.51 11.44 -8.56
N GLY A 92 -1.40 12.16 -8.32
CA GLY A 92 -0.45 11.89 -7.24
C GLY A 92 0.75 11.03 -7.65
N ASP A 93 1.69 10.88 -6.74
CA ASP A 93 2.88 10.05 -6.92
C ASP A 93 2.55 8.57 -6.68
N VAL A 94 3.08 7.68 -7.53
CA VAL A 94 2.85 6.24 -7.44
C VAL A 94 4.10 5.54 -6.93
N VAL A 95 4.01 4.94 -5.75
CA VAL A 95 5.12 4.22 -5.12
C VAL A 95 4.86 2.71 -5.23
N PHE A 96 5.61 2.01 -6.07
CA PHE A 96 5.55 0.56 -6.16
C PHE A 96 6.38 -0.08 -5.04
N LEU A 97 5.72 -0.78 -4.15
CA LEU A 97 6.32 -1.46 -3.00
C LEU A 97 6.29 -2.98 -3.23
N LEU A 98 7.14 -3.45 -4.12
CA LEU A 98 7.24 -4.86 -4.52
C LEU A 98 8.66 -5.19 -5.02
N ASN A 99 8.92 -6.49 -5.22
CA ASN A 99 10.15 -6.95 -5.89
C ASN A 99 10.03 -6.69 -7.40
N TRP A 100 10.60 -5.59 -7.87
CA TRP A 100 10.57 -5.19 -9.26
C TRP A 100 11.98 -4.97 -9.78
N ALA A 101 12.35 -5.69 -10.84
CA ALA A 101 13.69 -5.64 -11.43
C ALA A 101 13.76 -4.79 -12.73
N GLY A 102 12.60 -4.36 -13.26
CA GLY A 102 12.50 -3.69 -14.56
C GLY A 102 12.82 -2.19 -14.58
N GLY A 103 13.21 -1.62 -13.44
CA GLY A 103 13.40 -0.16 -13.33
C GLY A 103 12.07 0.63 -13.33
N PRO A 104 12.12 1.94 -13.10
CA PRO A 104 10.92 2.79 -13.12
C PRO A 104 10.46 3.19 -14.52
N GLU A 105 11.31 3.10 -15.54
CA GLU A 105 11.06 3.61 -16.88
C GLU A 105 9.83 2.99 -17.56
N PRO A 106 9.65 1.64 -17.57
CA PRO A 106 8.48 1.03 -18.20
C PRO A 106 7.16 1.44 -17.49
N LEU A 107 7.21 1.59 -16.18
CA LEU A 107 6.06 2.01 -15.37
C LEU A 107 5.74 3.49 -15.62
N GLY A 108 6.77 4.33 -15.66
CA GLY A 108 6.65 5.76 -15.91
C GLY A 108 6.18 6.08 -17.32
N ALA A 109 6.45 5.22 -18.30
CA ALA A 109 5.95 5.38 -19.68
C ALA A 109 4.41 5.34 -19.75
N VAL A 110 3.75 4.59 -18.86
CA VAL A 110 2.28 4.47 -18.80
C VAL A 110 1.68 5.46 -17.80
N ILE A 111 2.23 5.51 -16.60
CA ILE A 111 1.65 6.30 -15.47
C ILE A 111 1.97 7.79 -15.61
N GLY A 112 3.09 8.12 -16.22
CA GLY A 112 3.60 9.47 -16.38
C GLY A 112 5.01 9.62 -15.85
N PRO A 113 5.89 10.27 -16.62
CA PRO A 113 7.29 10.46 -16.24
C PRO A 113 7.40 11.28 -14.95
N GLY A 114 8.27 10.84 -14.05
CA GLY A 114 8.54 11.52 -12.78
C GLY A 114 7.53 11.28 -11.66
N ARG A 115 6.45 10.53 -11.92
CA ARG A 115 5.45 10.15 -10.90
C ARG A 115 5.73 8.81 -10.24
N VAL A 116 6.59 7.98 -10.81
CA VAL A 116 6.85 6.63 -10.34
C VAL A 116 8.05 6.58 -9.43
N LEU A 117 7.85 6.02 -8.25
CA LEU A 117 8.88 5.70 -7.28
C LEU A 117 8.89 4.19 -7.03
N LEU A 118 10.07 3.62 -6.82
CA LEU A 118 10.24 2.23 -6.46
C LEU A 118 10.67 2.11 -5.00
N GLY A 119 10.10 1.16 -4.30
CA GLY A 119 10.46 0.85 -2.93
C GLY A 119 10.36 -0.65 -2.64
N PHE A 120 10.89 -1.05 -1.51
CA PHE A 120 10.84 -2.42 -1.04
C PHE A 120 10.08 -2.49 0.30
N PRO A 121 9.02 -3.31 0.42
CA PRO A 121 8.33 -3.46 1.69
C PRO A 121 9.18 -4.31 2.64
N THR A 122 9.62 -3.73 3.74
CA THR A 122 10.42 -4.43 4.78
C THR A 122 9.53 -5.14 5.80
N ALA A 123 8.43 -5.72 5.36
CA ALA A 123 7.49 -6.43 6.20
C ALA A 123 7.23 -7.82 5.63
N ALA A 124 7.12 -8.80 6.52
CA ALA A 124 6.76 -10.16 6.18
C ALA A 124 5.55 -10.61 6.99
N GLY A 125 4.72 -11.45 6.37
CA GLY A 125 3.55 -12.01 7.01
C GLY A 125 2.83 -13.00 6.11
N THR A 126 1.79 -13.60 6.65
CA THR A 126 0.90 -14.52 5.96
C THR A 126 -0.56 -14.11 6.18
N MET A 127 -1.44 -14.55 5.29
CA MET A 127 -2.87 -14.45 5.49
C MET A 127 -3.37 -15.77 6.09
N ASP A 128 -4.06 -15.69 7.22
CA ASP A 128 -4.71 -16.80 7.89
C ASP A 128 -6.22 -16.47 7.96
N GLY A 129 -6.98 -17.02 7.01
CA GLY A 129 -8.32 -16.52 6.72
C GLY A 129 -8.27 -15.04 6.37
N ASP A 130 -8.99 -14.21 7.12
CA ASP A 130 -9.00 -12.75 6.96
C ASP A 130 -7.98 -12.02 7.86
N VAL A 131 -7.25 -12.76 8.70
CA VAL A 131 -6.25 -12.21 9.62
C VAL A 131 -4.89 -12.12 8.97
N VAL A 132 -4.29 -10.95 8.98
CA VAL A 132 -2.89 -10.73 8.60
C VAL A 132 -2.00 -11.05 9.79
N ARG A 133 -1.28 -12.17 9.73
CA ARG A 133 -0.23 -12.50 10.68
C ARG A 133 1.09 -11.92 10.20
N TYR A 134 1.65 -11.00 10.97
CA TYR A 134 2.89 -10.32 10.62
C TYR A 134 3.97 -10.54 11.67
N ARG A 135 5.22 -10.52 11.24
CA ARG A 135 6.38 -10.41 12.13
C ARG A 135 6.88 -8.98 12.07
N ALA A 136 7.09 -8.37 13.23
CA ALA A 136 7.74 -7.08 13.28
C ALA A 136 9.14 -7.24 12.67
N ALA A 137 9.46 -6.49 11.64
CA ALA A 137 10.84 -6.36 11.20
C ALA A 137 11.62 -5.76 12.37
N ASN A 138 12.66 -6.44 12.82
CA ASN A 138 13.57 -5.86 13.80
C ASN A 138 14.04 -4.51 13.27
N ALA A 139 14.01 -3.51 14.13
CA ALA A 139 14.20 -2.08 13.81
C ALA A 139 15.63 -1.73 13.31
N LEU A 140 16.22 -2.54 12.45
CA LEU A 140 17.54 -2.31 11.86
C LEU A 140 17.52 -1.39 10.65
N THR A 141 16.38 -0.91 10.19
CA THR A 141 16.28 0.04 9.10
C THR A 141 15.92 1.46 9.56
N ARG A 142 16.67 1.99 10.53
CA ARG A 142 16.83 3.44 10.64
C ARG A 142 17.80 3.92 9.56
N ARG A 143 17.52 3.69 8.30
CA ARG A 143 18.16 4.47 7.24
C ARG A 143 17.37 5.75 7.09
N ARG A 144 18.02 6.89 7.36
CA ARG A 144 17.50 8.20 6.96
C ARG A 144 17.27 8.14 5.44
N TRP A 145 16.01 8.24 5.04
CA TRP A 145 15.69 8.55 3.66
C TRP A 145 16.26 9.92 3.34
N PRO A 146 16.91 10.11 2.19
CA PRO A 146 17.21 11.45 1.74
C PRO A 146 15.89 12.23 1.69
N THR A 147 15.91 13.43 2.21
CA THR A 147 14.77 14.35 2.21
C THR A 147 14.21 14.44 0.80
N ILE A 148 12.98 14.00 0.58
CA ILE A 148 12.27 14.25 -0.67
C ILE A 148 12.19 15.75 -0.79
N ARG A 149 12.87 16.32 -1.80
CA ARG A 149 12.72 17.74 -2.12
C ARG A 149 11.29 17.95 -2.59
N THR A 150 10.46 18.53 -1.76
CA THR A 150 9.19 19.10 -2.20
C THR A 150 9.51 20.08 -3.34
N ARG A 151 9.00 19.82 -4.53
CA ARG A 151 9.03 20.82 -5.60
C ARG A 151 8.21 22.01 -5.10
N SER A 152 8.89 23.12 -4.81
CA SER A 152 8.24 24.39 -4.62
C SER A 152 7.50 24.72 -5.93
N ALA A 153 6.20 24.95 -5.84
CA ALA A 153 5.43 25.49 -6.96
C ALA A 153 6.03 26.87 -7.30
N ALA A 154 6.46 27.01 -8.54
CA ALA A 154 6.76 28.29 -9.18
C ALA A 154 5.55 28.69 -10.02
#